data_00b06e25c9206fd197784911cbf30467
#
_entry.id   00b06e25c9206fd197784911cbf30467
#
_cell.length_a   1.000
_cell.length_b   1.000
_cell.length_c   1.000
_cell.angle_alpha   90.00
_cell.angle_beta   90.00
_cell.angle_gamma   90.00
#
_symmetry.space_group_name_H-M   'P 1'
#
loop_
_entity.id
_entity.type
_entity.pdbx_description
1 polymer ?
#
loop_
_entity_poly.entity_id
_entity_poly.type
_entity_poly.pdbx_seq_one_letter_code
_entity_poly.pdbx_strand_id
1 'polypeptide(L)'
;MKRRFVSLLAGIALASAAHAEELTIDFEQAEIGKPVPTWTEKGVVFKLAGPLTQSKATGRIMFFPHLATNHKGILNAMAAEQAIPVQATFPTSASAVTLVLWGSTGCPALLEALDKDGVVVDHASVAAVPGRKAPGDPIPFLQLTVKAPAIAAIRFSGPRNGEFLAADEIRITTSDANR
;
A
#
# COMPACT_ATOMS: atom_id res chain seq x y z
N MET A 1 71.81 -6.69 -18.71
CA MET A 1 70.65 -5.83 -18.44
C MET A 1 69.37 -6.63 -18.68
N LYS A 2 68.63 -7.05 -17.59
CA LYS A 2 67.40 -7.81 -17.71
C LYS A 2 66.22 -6.83 -17.40
N ARG A 3 65.41 -6.51 -18.41
CA ARG A 3 64.22 -5.69 -18.28
C ARG A 3 63.09 -6.58 -17.73
N ARG A 4 62.55 -6.25 -16.57
CA ARG A 4 61.34 -6.85 -15.99
C ARG A 4 60.11 -6.08 -16.52
N PHE A 5 59.25 -6.78 -17.25
CA PHE A 5 57.92 -6.28 -17.59
C PHE A 5 57.00 -6.51 -16.39
N VAL A 6 56.42 -5.44 -15.85
CA VAL A 6 55.37 -5.49 -14.85
C VAL A 6 54.05 -5.34 -15.62
N SER A 7 53.28 -6.43 -15.71
CA SER A 7 51.94 -6.40 -16.27
C SER A 7 50.96 -5.91 -15.20
N LEU A 8 50.38 -4.73 -15.41
CA LEU A 8 49.32 -4.18 -14.58
C LEU A 8 47.99 -4.75 -15.09
N LEU A 9 47.38 -5.69 -14.35
CA LEU A 9 46.03 -6.16 -14.59
C LEU A 9 45.07 -5.15 -13.98
N ALA A 10 44.41 -4.34 -14.81
CA ALA A 10 43.31 -3.50 -14.40
C ALA A 10 42.06 -4.36 -14.29
N GLY A 11 41.62 -4.66 -13.04
CA GLY A 11 40.37 -5.32 -12.76
C GLY A 11 39.23 -4.35 -13.02
N ILE A 12 38.40 -4.60 -14.03
CA ILE A 12 37.12 -3.88 -14.25
C ILE A 12 36.11 -4.46 -13.25
N ALA A 13 35.83 -3.72 -12.19
CA ALA A 13 34.71 -4.01 -11.31
C ALA A 13 33.42 -3.66 -12.06
N LEU A 14 32.69 -4.65 -12.56
CA LEU A 14 31.31 -4.48 -13.02
C LEU A 14 30.44 -4.18 -11.79
N ALA A 15 30.10 -2.92 -11.58
CA ALA A 15 29.05 -2.53 -10.66
C ALA A 15 27.71 -3.04 -11.23
N SER A 16 27.20 -4.13 -10.68
CA SER A 16 25.83 -4.57 -10.95
C SER A 16 24.89 -3.50 -10.43
N ALA A 17 24.21 -2.80 -11.33
CA ALA A 17 23.14 -1.89 -10.94
C ALA A 17 22.02 -2.74 -10.33
N ALA A 18 21.83 -2.61 -9.04
CA ALA A 18 20.71 -3.20 -8.35
C ALA A 18 19.42 -2.59 -8.93
N HIS A 19 18.58 -3.41 -9.56
CA HIS A 19 17.27 -2.99 -10.05
C HIS A 19 16.26 -3.18 -8.93
N ALA A 20 15.75 -2.06 -8.41
CA ALA A 20 14.59 -2.10 -7.55
C ALA A 20 13.41 -2.71 -8.33
N GLU A 21 12.85 -3.79 -7.82
CA GLU A 21 11.70 -4.43 -8.43
C GLU A 21 10.43 -3.70 -8.00
N GLU A 22 9.55 -3.39 -8.96
CA GLU A 22 8.25 -2.80 -8.69
C GLU A 22 7.17 -3.88 -8.74
N LEU A 23 6.42 -4.01 -7.65
CA LEU A 23 5.28 -4.88 -7.52
C LEU A 23 4.00 -4.04 -7.44
N THR A 24 3.04 -4.31 -8.31
CA THR A 24 1.72 -3.68 -8.28
C THR A 24 0.65 -4.67 -7.82
N ILE A 25 -0.16 -4.29 -6.85
CA ILE A 25 -1.36 -4.99 -6.39
C ILE A 25 -2.56 -4.20 -6.92
N ASP A 26 -3.47 -4.83 -7.64
CA ASP A 26 -4.59 -4.19 -8.34
C ASP A 26 -5.98 -4.75 -7.97
N PHE A 27 -6.03 -5.80 -7.16
CA PHE A 27 -7.24 -6.45 -6.65
C PHE A 27 -8.21 -6.99 -7.71
N GLU A 28 -7.81 -7.09 -8.97
CA GLU A 28 -8.70 -7.47 -10.08
C GLU A 28 -9.19 -8.93 -9.99
N GLN A 29 -8.50 -9.77 -9.19
CA GLN A 29 -8.90 -11.16 -8.93
C GLN A 29 -9.82 -11.32 -7.72
N ALA A 30 -10.10 -10.24 -6.98
CA ALA A 30 -10.92 -10.33 -5.79
C ALA A 30 -12.41 -10.51 -6.12
N GLU A 31 -13.13 -11.24 -5.29
CA GLU A 31 -14.59 -11.44 -5.41
C GLU A 31 -15.33 -10.26 -4.80
N ILE A 32 -16.06 -9.52 -5.64
CA ILE A 32 -16.79 -8.31 -5.23
C ILE A 32 -17.91 -8.66 -4.24
N GLY A 33 -18.03 -7.85 -3.19
CA GLY A 33 -19.11 -7.95 -2.20
C GLY A 33 -18.97 -9.09 -1.20
N LYS A 34 -17.94 -9.94 -1.34
CA LYS A 34 -17.71 -11.04 -0.40
C LYS A 34 -16.72 -10.62 0.69
N PRO A 35 -17.15 -10.54 1.95
CA PRO A 35 -16.25 -10.19 3.04
C PRO A 35 -15.32 -11.37 3.38
N VAL A 36 -14.01 -11.08 3.48
CA VAL A 36 -12.96 -12.04 3.84
C VAL A 36 -12.16 -11.57 5.05
N PRO A 37 -11.70 -12.47 5.94
CA PRO A 37 -10.89 -12.08 7.10
C PRO A 37 -9.49 -11.59 6.70
N THR A 38 -8.95 -12.19 5.65
CA THR A 38 -7.66 -11.84 5.05
C THR A 38 -7.72 -12.02 3.55
N TRP A 39 -6.88 -11.29 2.84
CA TRP A 39 -6.65 -11.43 1.39
C TRP A 39 -5.15 -11.54 1.13
N THR A 40 -4.76 -12.37 0.18
CA THR A 40 -3.36 -12.46 -0.22
C THR A 40 -3.26 -12.33 -1.73
N GLU A 41 -2.44 -11.40 -2.18
CA GLU A 41 -2.15 -11.17 -3.59
C GLU A 41 -0.66 -10.92 -3.78
N LYS A 42 -0.03 -11.65 -4.71
CA LYS A 42 1.42 -11.57 -4.99
C LYS A 42 2.29 -11.63 -3.72
N GLY A 43 1.88 -12.44 -2.74
CA GLY A 43 2.57 -12.59 -1.45
C GLY A 43 2.27 -11.50 -0.41
N VAL A 44 1.60 -10.41 -0.77
CA VAL A 44 1.18 -9.36 0.16
C VAL A 44 -0.09 -9.80 0.89
N VAL A 45 -0.06 -9.75 2.22
CA VAL A 45 -1.18 -10.18 3.08
C VAL A 45 -1.92 -8.96 3.62
N PHE A 46 -3.21 -8.86 3.32
CA PHE A 46 -4.12 -7.81 3.78
C PHE A 46 -5.00 -8.31 4.93
N LYS A 47 -5.15 -7.51 5.97
CA LYS A 47 -6.06 -7.75 7.09
C LYS A 47 -6.46 -6.43 7.75
N LEU A 48 -7.49 -6.46 8.59
CA LEU A 48 -7.79 -5.34 9.47
C LEU A 48 -6.76 -5.26 10.61
N ALA A 49 -6.28 -4.04 10.90
CA ALA A 49 -5.34 -3.78 11.98
C ALA A 49 -6.09 -3.24 13.21
N GLY A 50 -6.05 -3.99 14.29
CA GLY A 50 -6.56 -3.56 15.58
C GLY A 50 -7.62 -4.47 16.19
N PRO A 51 -7.92 -4.27 17.47
CA PRO A 51 -8.94 -5.05 18.15
C PRO A 51 -10.32 -4.70 17.60
N LEU A 52 -11.08 -5.72 17.27
CA LEU A 52 -12.49 -5.60 16.89
C LEU A 52 -13.33 -5.46 18.16
N THR A 53 -13.23 -4.30 18.81
CA THR A 53 -13.90 -4.06 20.12
C THR A 53 -15.38 -3.76 19.99
N GLN A 54 -15.90 -3.61 18.79
CA GLN A 54 -17.31 -3.29 18.58
C GLN A 54 -18.05 -4.41 17.87
N SER A 55 -19.16 -4.81 18.43
CA SER A 55 -20.01 -5.95 18.05
C SER A 55 -20.58 -5.92 16.63
N LYS A 56 -20.41 -4.83 15.90
CA LYS A 56 -20.88 -4.65 14.51
C LYS A 56 -19.75 -4.63 13.47
N ALA A 57 -18.50 -4.55 13.86
CA ALA A 57 -17.40 -4.68 12.93
C ALA A 57 -17.26 -6.15 12.53
N THR A 58 -17.44 -6.44 11.27
CA THR A 58 -17.36 -7.83 10.77
C THR A 58 -15.95 -8.40 10.82
N GLY A 59 -14.94 -7.62 11.16
CA GLY A 59 -13.54 -8.03 11.16
C GLY A 59 -13.03 -8.45 9.79
N ARG A 60 -13.63 -7.96 8.73
CA ARG A 60 -13.43 -8.45 7.38
C ARG A 60 -13.17 -7.31 6.40
N ILE A 61 -12.33 -7.59 5.43
CA ILE A 61 -12.09 -6.75 4.26
C ILE A 61 -13.16 -7.09 3.22
N MET A 62 -13.61 -6.09 2.47
CA MET A 62 -14.57 -6.30 1.38
C MET A 62 -14.13 -5.53 0.16
N PHE A 63 -14.36 -6.11 -1.02
CA PHE A 63 -14.00 -5.53 -2.31
C PHE A 63 -15.23 -4.95 -3.00
N PHE A 64 -15.05 -3.78 -3.61
CA PHE A 64 -16.10 -3.07 -4.31
C PHE A 64 -15.63 -2.63 -5.70
N PRO A 65 -16.53 -2.55 -6.69
CA PRO A 65 -16.16 -1.99 -7.98
C PRO A 65 -15.92 -0.48 -7.84
N HIS A 66 -14.90 0.04 -8.50
CA HIS A 66 -14.77 1.47 -8.65
C HIS A 66 -15.82 1.97 -9.64
N LEU A 67 -16.64 2.93 -9.22
CA LEU A 67 -17.83 3.38 -9.98
C LEU A 67 -17.52 4.01 -11.35
N ALA A 68 -16.28 4.50 -11.54
CA ALA A 68 -15.90 5.19 -12.77
C ALA A 68 -15.03 4.33 -13.71
N THR A 69 -14.27 3.37 -13.20
CA THR A 69 -13.28 2.61 -13.97
C THR A 69 -13.60 1.13 -14.07
N ASN A 70 -14.61 0.67 -13.35
CA ASN A 70 -14.96 -0.74 -13.21
C ASN A 70 -13.84 -1.61 -12.58
N HIS A 71 -12.83 -0.97 -11.99
CA HIS A 71 -11.80 -1.65 -11.20
C HIS A 71 -12.36 -2.10 -9.86
N LYS A 72 -11.75 -3.09 -9.27
CA LYS A 72 -12.02 -3.51 -7.91
C LYS A 72 -11.17 -2.69 -6.94
N GLY A 73 -11.54 -2.68 -5.70
CA GLY A 73 -10.79 -2.00 -4.66
C GLY A 73 -10.93 -2.71 -3.33
N ILE A 74 -10.08 -2.37 -2.37
CA ILE A 74 -10.11 -2.89 -1.01
C ILE A 74 -10.61 -1.81 -0.06
N LEU A 75 -11.56 -2.17 0.79
CA LEU A 75 -12.10 -1.28 1.82
C LEU A 75 -11.60 -1.65 3.20
N ASN A 76 -11.39 -0.65 4.04
CA ASN A 76 -11.42 -0.90 5.48
C ASN A 76 -12.86 -1.24 5.93
N ALA A 77 -13.00 -1.97 7.01
CA ALA A 77 -14.33 -2.30 7.52
C ALA A 77 -15.13 -1.05 7.85
N MET A 78 -16.32 -0.95 7.31
CA MET A 78 -17.31 0.03 7.72
C MET A 78 -17.87 -0.40 9.07
N ALA A 79 -17.16 -0.12 10.14
CA ALA A 79 -17.76 -0.14 11.46
C ALA A 79 -18.46 1.20 11.69
N ALA A 80 -19.68 1.17 12.17
CA ALA A 80 -20.54 2.34 12.28
C ALA A 80 -19.95 3.52 13.11
N GLU A 81 -18.85 3.32 13.81
CA GLU A 81 -18.33 4.33 14.74
C GLU A 81 -16.81 4.57 14.65
N GLN A 82 -16.02 3.68 14.02
CA GLN A 82 -14.59 3.87 13.81
C GLN A 82 -14.13 3.17 12.55
N ALA A 83 -13.35 3.86 11.72
CA ALA A 83 -12.62 3.22 10.64
C ALA A 83 -11.51 2.32 11.23
N ILE A 84 -11.57 1.03 10.92
CA ILE A 84 -10.49 0.11 11.28
C ILE A 84 -9.49 0.11 10.14
N PRO A 85 -8.21 0.45 10.39
CA PRO A 85 -7.20 0.45 9.34
C PRO A 85 -7.07 -0.89 8.65
N VAL A 86 -6.83 -0.87 7.36
CA VAL A 86 -6.34 -2.04 6.62
C VAL A 86 -4.82 -2.04 6.70
N GLN A 87 -4.24 -3.17 7.08
CA GLN A 87 -2.81 -3.41 7.04
C GLN A 87 -2.47 -4.34 5.89
N ALA A 88 -1.45 -3.97 5.11
CA ALA A 88 -0.82 -4.81 4.11
C ALA A 88 0.60 -5.14 4.57
N THR A 89 0.91 -6.44 4.72
CA THR A 89 2.23 -6.93 5.13
C THR A 89 2.94 -7.52 3.92
N PHE A 90 4.20 -7.13 3.73
CA PHE A 90 4.99 -7.50 2.56
C PHE A 90 5.84 -8.75 2.80
N PRO A 91 6.04 -9.61 1.78
CA PRO A 91 6.91 -10.78 1.89
C PRO A 91 8.40 -10.39 1.97
N THR A 92 8.76 -9.24 1.41
CA THR A 92 10.10 -8.64 1.45
C THR A 92 9.96 -7.16 1.76
N SER A 93 10.99 -6.56 2.40
CA SER A 93 10.95 -5.14 2.74
C SER A 93 10.86 -4.27 1.49
N ALA A 94 10.09 -3.21 1.57
CA ALA A 94 9.98 -2.18 0.55
C ALA A 94 10.81 -0.95 0.92
N SER A 95 11.22 -0.17 -0.07
CA SER A 95 11.86 1.14 0.09
C SER A 95 10.88 2.30 -0.16
N ALA A 96 9.83 2.04 -0.94
CA ALA A 96 8.75 2.99 -1.15
C ALA A 96 7.42 2.24 -1.39
N VAL A 97 6.33 2.85 -0.98
CA VAL A 97 4.98 2.36 -1.26
C VAL A 97 4.10 3.54 -1.65
N THR A 98 3.44 3.43 -2.79
CA THR A 98 2.42 4.37 -3.25
C THR A 98 1.06 3.69 -3.21
N LEU A 99 0.13 4.29 -2.49
CA LEU A 99 -1.27 3.89 -2.42
C LEU A 99 -2.09 4.80 -3.32
N VAL A 100 -2.76 4.24 -4.31
CA VAL A 100 -3.81 4.92 -5.08
C VAL A 100 -5.13 4.63 -4.41
N LEU A 101 -5.82 5.67 -4.00
CA LEU A 101 -7.04 5.53 -3.21
C LEU A 101 -8.15 6.48 -3.66
N TRP A 102 -9.36 6.13 -3.30
CA TRP A 102 -10.55 6.96 -3.41
C TRP A 102 -11.44 6.75 -2.17
N GLY A 103 -12.36 7.65 -1.90
CA GLY A 103 -13.17 7.54 -0.70
C GLY A 103 -14.25 8.61 -0.60
N SER A 104 -14.85 8.69 0.57
CA SER A 104 -15.85 9.72 0.87
C SER A 104 -15.26 11.12 0.78
N THR A 105 -15.94 11.99 0.04
CA THR A 105 -15.50 13.37 -0.21
C THR A 105 -15.34 14.16 1.09
N GLY A 106 -14.22 14.88 1.19
CA GLY A 106 -13.95 15.76 2.33
C GLY A 106 -13.38 15.06 3.56
N CYS A 107 -13.20 13.76 3.50
CA CYS A 107 -12.69 12.98 4.63
C CYS A 107 -11.16 12.90 4.64
N PRO A 108 -10.52 12.83 5.81
CA PRO A 108 -9.08 12.63 5.89
C PRO A 108 -8.70 11.22 5.44
N ALA A 109 -7.49 11.07 4.90
CA ALA A 109 -6.88 9.78 4.66
C ALA A 109 -5.46 9.78 5.20
N LEU A 110 -5.04 8.64 5.75
CA LEU A 110 -3.72 8.41 6.34
C LEU A 110 -3.14 7.11 5.79
N LEU A 111 -1.88 7.18 5.36
CA LEU A 111 -1.03 6.05 5.03
C LEU A 111 0.17 6.07 5.96
N GLU A 112 0.44 4.96 6.64
CA GLU A 112 1.60 4.78 7.52
C GLU A 112 2.47 3.64 6.99
N ALA A 113 3.78 3.82 7.00
CA ALA A 113 4.78 2.79 6.78
C ALA A 113 5.24 2.24 8.13
N LEU A 114 5.31 0.93 8.24
CA LEU A 114 5.69 0.22 9.45
C LEU A 114 6.95 -0.61 9.18
N ASP A 115 7.87 -0.62 10.13
CA ASP A 115 9.00 -1.56 10.14
C ASP A 115 8.57 -2.97 10.59
N LYS A 116 9.54 -3.90 10.68
CA LYS A 116 9.31 -5.28 11.13
C LYS A 116 8.78 -5.39 12.57
N ASP A 117 9.01 -4.38 13.38
CA ASP A 117 8.59 -4.33 14.79
C ASP A 117 7.23 -3.62 14.96
N GLY A 118 6.63 -3.17 13.85
CA GLY A 118 5.35 -2.46 13.80
C GLY A 118 5.44 -0.99 14.18
N VAL A 119 6.64 -0.43 14.23
CA VAL A 119 6.87 0.99 14.50
C VAL A 119 6.64 1.80 13.21
N VAL A 120 5.94 2.93 13.33
CA VAL A 120 5.75 3.85 12.21
C VAL A 120 7.07 4.53 11.88
N VAL A 121 7.56 4.31 10.65
CA VAL A 121 8.84 4.85 10.15
C VAL A 121 8.65 5.98 9.15
N ASP A 122 7.46 6.10 8.55
CA ASP A 122 7.05 7.21 7.70
C ASP A 122 5.52 7.27 7.61
N HIS A 123 4.98 8.43 7.23
CA HIS A 123 3.54 8.58 6.98
C HIS A 123 3.24 9.65 5.93
N ALA A 124 2.12 9.50 5.26
CA ALA A 124 1.56 10.48 4.34
C ALA A 124 0.07 10.64 4.64
N SER A 125 -0.44 11.87 4.57
CA SER A 125 -1.84 12.14 4.86
C SER A 125 -2.40 13.26 4.01
N VAL A 126 -3.73 13.28 3.89
CA VAL A 126 -4.50 14.39 3.33
C VAL A 126 -5.65 14.71 4.27
N ALA A 127 -5.92 15.99 4.46
CA ALA A 127 -7.00 16.44 5.33
C ALA A 127 -8.40 16.19 4.72
N ALA A 128 -8.49 16.12 3.39
CA ALA A 128 -9.74 15.93 2.68
C ALA A 128 -9.53 15.17 1.37
N VAL A 129 -10.17 14.02 1.23
CA VAL A 129 -10.23 13.28 -0.04
C VAL A 129 -11.02 14.10 -1.05
N PRO A 130 -10.54 14.24 -2.29
CA PRO A 130 -11.21 15.02 -3.31
C PRO A 130 -12.53 14.37 -3.72
N GLY A 131 -13.55 15.17 -3.95
CA GLY A 131 -14.83 14.75 -4.48
C GLY A 131 -14.99 15.01 -5.97
N ARG A 132 -16.10 14.54 -6.53
CA ARG A 132 -16.51 14.90 -7.89
C ARG A 132 -16.71 16.40 -8.00
N LYS A 133 -16.32 16.98 -9.14
CA LYS A 133 -16.53 18.42 -9.43
C LYS A 133 -17.98 18.69 -9.83
N ALA A 134 -18.64 17.74 -10.50
CA ALA A 134 -20.04 17.82 -10.88
C ALA A 134 -20.71 16.44 -10.83
N PRO A 135 -22.05 16.36 -10.75
CA PRO A 135 -22.77 15.11 -10.89
C PRO A 135 -22.43 14.42 -12.23
N GLY A 136 -22.07 13.13 -12.15
CA GLY A 136 -21.68 12.35 -13.34
C GLY A 136 -20.18 12.33 -13.63
N ASP A 137 -19.38 13.24 -13.05
CA ASP A 137 -17.94 13.19 -13.19
C ASP A 137 -17.36 11.90 -12.54
N PRO A 138 -16.23 11.40 -13.05
CA PRO A 138 -15.53 10.30 -12.40
C PRO A 138 -15.09 10.69 -10.98
N ILE A 139 -15.08 9.71 -10.08
CA ILE A 139 -14.53 9.89 -8.74
C ILE A 139 -13.01 10.08 -8.88
N PRO A 140 -12.44 11.19 -8.37
CA PRO A 140 -11.02 11.42 -8.47
C PRO A 140 -10.23 10.47 -7.56
N PHE A 141 -9.07 10.03 -8.04
CA PHE A 141 -8.10 9.31 -7.24
C PHE A 141 -7.18 10.27 -6.49
N LEU A 142 -6.71 9.81 -5.36
CA LEU A 142 -5.65 10.41 -4.58
C LEU A 142 -4.47 9.44 -4.50
N GLN A 143 -3.25 9.96 -4.50
CA GLN A 143 -2.06 9.16 -4.28
C GLN A 143 -1.37 9.60 -2.99
N LEU A 144 -1.07 8.64 -2.13
CA LEU A 144 -0.22 8.84 -0.96
C LEU A 144 1.02 7.97 -1.10
N THR A 145 2.19 8.53 -0.82
CA THR A 145 3.46 7.81 -0.94
C THR A 145 4.23 7.93 0.37
N VAL A 146 4.73 6.80 0.85
CA VAL A 146 5.65 6.70 1.99
C VAL A 146 6.98 6.09 1.54
N LYS A 147 8.09 6.48 2.19
CA LYS A 147 9.45 6.03 1.87
C LYS A 147 10.25 5.80 3.13
N ALA A 148 10.85 4.63 3.25
CA ALA A 148 11.80 4.31 4.32
C ALA A 148 12.73 3.18 3.87
N PRO A 149 13.91 3.02 4.46
CA PRO A 149 14.88 2.00 4.03
C PRO A 149 14.37 0.56 4.10
N ALA A 150 13.43 0.26 5.01
CA ALA A 150 12.90 -1.08 5.24
C ALA A 150 11.44 -1.03 5.74
N ILE A 151 10.51 -0.90 4.80
CA ILE A 151 9.07 -0.96 5.11
C ILE A 151 8.64 -2.43 5.07
N ALA A 152 8.21 -2.98 6.20
CA ALA A 152 7.70 -4.35 6.30
C ALA A 152 6.19 -4.43 6.08
N ALA A 153 5.47 -3.36 6.37
CA ALA A 153 4.04 -3.27 6.18
C ALA A 153 3.61 -1.81 5.97
N ILE A 154 2.44 -1.63 5.40
CA ILE A 154 1.72 -0.36 5.46
C ILE A 154 0.41 -0.53 6.20
N ARG A 155 -0.10 0.57 6.72
CA ARG A 155 -1.43 0.68 7.30
C ARG A 155 -2.11 1.91 6.74
N PHE A 156 -3.31 1.75 6.21
CA PHE A 156 -4.09 2.88 5.72
C PHE A 156 -5.46 2.92 6.38
N SER A 157 -5.92 4.12 6.67
CA SER A 157 -7.19 4.38 7.31
C SER A 157 -7.87 5.59 6.68
N GLY A 158 -9.15 5.52 6.71
CA GLY A 158 -10.02 6.61 6.30
C GLY A 158 -10.79 7.19 7.47
N PRO A 159 -11.84 7.87 7.16
CA PRO A 159 -12.61 8.67 8.08
C PRO A 159 -13.38 7.84 9.11
N ARG A 160 -14.01 8.59 10.03
CA ARG A 160 -14.90 8.08 11.05
C ARG A 160 -16.34 8.01 10.50
N ASN A 161 -17.23 7.25 11.16
CA ASN A 161 -18.69 7.37 11.01
C ASN A 161 -19.27 6.97 9.65
N GLY A 162 -18.97 5.75 9.18
CA GLY A 162 -19.67 5.17 8.03
C GLY A 162 -19.15 5.62 6.66
N GLU A 163 -18.19 6.50 6.62
CA GLU A 163 -17.48 6.88 5.40
C GLU A 163 -16.47 5.81 5.02
N PHE A 164 -16.13 5.72 3.76
CA PHE A 164 -15.20 4.69 3.30
C PHE A 164 -13.94 5.27 2.68
N LEU A 165 -12.87 4.49 2.77
CA LEU A 165 -11.64 4.65 2.02
C LEU A 165 -11.34 3.32 1.32
N ALA A 166 -11.13 3.36 0.02
CA ALA A 166 -10.78 2.19 -0.78
C ALA A 166 -9.39 2.36 -1.41
N ALA A 167 -8.56 1.35 -1.30
CA ALA A 167 -7.36 1.22 -2.08
C ALA A 167 -7.72 0.61 -3.45
N ASP A 168 -7.35 1.29 -4.53
CA ASP A 168 -7.52 0.82 -5.90
C ASP A 168 -6.26 0.11 -6.40
N GLU A 169 -5.11 0.68 -6.09
CA GLU A 169 -3.82 0.16 -6.50
C GLU A 169 -2.76 0.42 -5.43
N ILE A 170 -1.88 -0.54 -5.21
CA ILE A 170 -0.70 -0.38 -4.35
C ILE A 170 0.54 -0.71 -5.16
N ARG A 171 1.43 0.27 -5.34
CA ARG A 171 2.74 0.10 -5.97
C ARG A 171 3.81 0.01 -4.89
N ILE A 172 4.59 -1.06 -4.94
CA ILE A 172 5.59 -1.38 -3.94
C ILE A 172 6.94 -1.44 -4.64
N THR A 173 7.88 -0.58 -4.25
CA THR A 173 9.27 -0.66 -4.68
C THR A 173 10.03 -1.44 -3.63
N THR A 174 10.55 -2.62 -3.99
CA THR A 174 11.33 -3.46 -3.07
C THR A 174 12.68 -2.83 -2.76
N SER A 175 13.19 -3.04 -1.56
CA SER A 175 14.55 -2.67 -1.21
C SER A 175 15.51 -3.81 -1.58
N ASP A 176 16.61 -3.50 -2.25
CA ASP A 176 17.68 -4.48 -2.56
C ASP A 176 18.46 -4.99 -1.32
N ALA A 177 17.90 -4.84 -0.13
CA ALA A 177 18.58 -5.06 1.16
C ALA A 177 18.96 -6.52 1.46
N ASN A 178 18.85 -7.45 0.48
CA ASN A 178 19.19 -8.87 0.66
C ASN A 178 20.04 -9.45 -0.48
N ARG A 179 21.14 -8.79 -0.81
CA ARG A 179 22.26 -9.49 -1.51
C ARG A 179 23.57 -9.28 -0.79
#